data_b45966460da8791872499a7bd25d5469
#
_entry.id   b45966460da8791872499a7bd25d5469
#
_cell.length_a   1.000
_cell.length_b   1.000
_cell.length_c   1.000
_cell.angle_alpha   90.00
_cell.angle_beta   90.00
_cell.angle_gamma   90.00
#
_symmetry.space_group_name_H-M   'P 1'
#
loop_
_entity.id
_entity.type
_entity.pdbx_description
1 polymer ?
#
loop_
_entity_poly.entity_id
_entity_poly.type
_entity_poly.pdbx_seq_one_letter_code
_entity_poly.pdbx_strand_id
1 'polypeptide(L)'
;MHELSLAIEIGRLAEERLGASVARCVTVGVEVGADSGVEPSALEFCLEAVLSYPPWTGAKPAITRPGGDALQLTYLEVEDDDSPND
;
A
#
# COMPACT_ATOMS: atom_id res chain seq x y z
N MET A 1 4.31 3.07 17.85
CA MET A 1 4.82 2.50 16.60
C MET A 1 5.08 3.59 15.59
N HIS A 2 6.16 3.47 14.86
CA HIS A 2 6.54 4.50 13.89
C HIS A 2 5.88 4.22 12.56
N GLU A 3 4.86 5.01 12.24
CA GLU A 3 4.11 4.79 11.01
C GLU A 3 4.96 4.93 9.76
N LEU A 4 5.97 5.78 9.78
CA LEU A 4 6.84 5.92 8.62
C LEU A 4 7.65 4.66 8.36
N SER A 5 8.23 4.07 9.40
CA SER A 5 8.98 2.82 9.26
C SER A 5 8.08 1.72 8.74
N LEU A 6 6.85 1.69 9.22
CA LEU A 6 5.88 0.71 8.81
C LEU A 6 5.49 0.90 7.34
N ALA A 7 5.30 2.16 6.93
CA ALA A 7 4.97 2.46 5.54
C ALA A 7 6.10 2.04 4.61
N ILE A 8 7.35 2.26 5.02
CA ILE A 8 8.50 1.84 4.24
C ILE A 8 8.51 0.32 4.09
N GLU A 9 8.23 -0.39 5.17
CA GLU A 9 8.21 -1.86 5.12
C GLU A 9 7.08 -2.38 4.25
N ILE A 10 5.90 -1.77 4.34
CA ILE A 10 4.78 -2.15 3.50
C ILE A 10 5.13 -1.92 2.03
N GLY A 11 5.75 -0.80 1.73
CA GLY A 11 6.19 -0.51 0.36
C GLY A 11 7.18 -1.54 -0.14
N ARG A 12 8.12 -1.94 0.71
CA ARG A 12 9.11 -2.94 0.34
C ARG A 12 8.45 -4.28 0.04
N LEU A 13 7.53 -4.70 0.89
CA LEU A 13 6.81 -5.96 0.67
C LEU A 13 6.00 -5.91 -0.61
N ALA A 14 5.35 -4.77 -0.86
CA ALA A 14 4.55 -4.62 -2.07
C ALA A 14 5.44 -4.69 -3.31
N GLU A 15 6.62 -4.05 -3.27
CA GLU A 15 7.54 -4.12 -4.39
C GLU A 15 8.00 -5.54 -4.65
N GLU A 16 8.26 -6.31 -3.59
CA GLU A 16 8.66 -7.70 -3.75
C GLU A 16 7.59 -8.50 -4.48
N ARG A 17 6.34 -8.26 -4.12
CA ARG A 17 5.24 -9.00 -4.72
C ARG A 17 4.97 -8.60 -6.16
N LEU A 18 5.15 -7.32 -6.46
CA LEU A 18 4.83 -6.80 -7.78
C LEU A 18 5.95 -7.03 -8.79
N GLY A 19 7.20 -7.02 -8.34
CA GLY A 19 8.32 -7.14 -9.26
C GLY A 19 8.25 -6.08 -10.34
N ALA A 20 8.31 -6.50 -11.59
CA ALA A 20 8.30 -5.58 -12.71
C ALA A 20 6.98 -4.84 -12.87
N SER A 21 5.92 -5.28 -12.19
CA SER A 21 4.60 -4.65 -12.31
C SER A 21 4.44 -3.43 -11.42
N VAL A 22 5.46 -3.10 -10.62
CA VAL A 22 5.32 -2.02 -9.64
C VAL A 22 4.92 -0.69 -10.28
N ALA A 23 5.44 -0.42 -11.49
CA ALA A 23 5.12 0.83 -12.18
C ALA A 23 3.66 0.92 -12.61
N ARG A 24 2.95 -0.19 -12.64
CA ARG A 24 1.54 -0.22 -13.04
C ARG A 24 0.61 -0.37 -11.85
N CYS A 25 1.14 -0.39 -10.63
CA CYS A 25 0.31 -0.51 -9.45
C CYS A 25 -0.46 0.77 -9.21
N VAL A 26 -1.75 0.65 -8.98
CA VAL A 26 -2.61 1.82 -8.73
C VAL A 26 -3.13 1.86 -7.31
N THR A 27 -3.20 0.71 -6.62
CA THR A 27 -3.73 0.67 -5.26
C THR A 27 -2.92 -0.30 -4.40
N VAL A 28 -2.61 0.14 -3.20
CA VAL A 28 -1.96 -0.69 -2.19
C VAL A 28 -2.94 -0.79 -1.02
N GLY A 29 -3.55 -1.95 -0.86
CA GLY A 29 -4.56 -2.17 0.18
C GLY A 29 -3.92 -2.63 1.48
N VAL A 30 -4.30 -1.98 2.58
CA VAL A 30 -3.73 -2.25 3.90
C VAL A 30 -4.85 -2.29 4.93
N GLU A 31 -4.82 -3.29 5.80
CA GLU A 31 -5.71 -3.35 6.97
C GLU A 31 -4.99 -2.82 8.19
N VAL A 32 -5.65 -1.93 8.92
CA VAL A 32 -5.13 -1.40 10.18
C VAL A 32 -6.19 -1.66 11.24
N GLY A 33 -6.00 -2.71 12.01
CA GLY A 33 -6.98 -3.08 13.04
C GLY A 33 -7.08 -2.03 14.14
N ALA A 34 -8.27 -1.91 14.72
CA ALA A 34 -8.54 -0.92 15.73
C ALA A 34 -7.61 -1.05 16.95
N ASP A 35 -7.14 -2.25 17.22
CA ASP A 35 -6.29 -2.54 18.36
C ASP A 35 -4.83 -2.76 17.96
N SER A 36 -4.46 -2.39 16.75
CA SER A 36 -3.09 -2.62 16.25
C SER A 36 -2.07 -1.68 16.87
N GLY A 37 -2.52 -0.58 17.46
CA GLY A 37 -1.61 0.43 17.99
C GLY A 37 -1.09 1.39 16.94
N VAL A 38 -1.59 1.27 15.70
CA VAL A 38 -1.18 2.11 14.58
C VAL A 38 -2.28 3.12 14.30
N GLU A 39 -1.89 4.37 14.10
CA GLU A 39 -2.84 5.42 13.77
C GLU A 39 -3.07 5.40 12.25
N PRO A 40 -4.30 5.06 11.81
CA PRO A 40 -4.51 4.84 10.38
C PRO A 40 -4.25 6.07 9.50
N SER A 41 -4.64 7.25 9.96
CA SER A 41 -4.43 8.46 9.16
C SER A 41 -2.95 8.77 9.00
N ALA A 42 -2.16 8.55 10.05
CA ALA A 42 -0.72 8.78 9.99
C ALA A 42 -0.07 7.76 9.05
N LEU A 43 -0.52 6.51 9.11
CA LEU A 43 0.02 5.50 8.21
C LEU A 43 -0.32 5.82 6.76
N GLU A 44 -1.56 6.25 6.52
CA GLU A 44 -1.98 6.61 5.17
C GLU A 44 -1.13 7.74 4.61
N PHE A 45 -0.88 8.76 5.42
CA PHE A 45 -0.05 9.88 5.01
C PHE A 45 1.37 9.42 4.68
N CYS A 46 1.94 8.57 5.52
CA CYS A 46 3.29 8.06 5.28
C CYS A 46 3.35 7.17 4.04
N LEU A 47 2.30 6.37 3.82
CA LEU A 47 2.23 5.54 2.62
C LEU A 47 2.14 6.39 1.38
N GLU A 48 1.36 7.48 1.42
CA GLU A 48 1.29 8.37 0.27
C GLU A 48 2.67 8.92 -0.06
N ALA A 49 3.44 9.27 0.96
CA ALA A 49 4.79 9.76 0.74
C ALA A 49 5.69 8.69 0.13
N VAL A 50 5.64 7.47 0.66
CA VAL A 50 6.45 6.36 0.14
C VAL A 50 6.10 6.05 -1.30
N LEU A 51 4.81 6.05 -1.61
CA LEU A 51 4.33 5.68 -2.94
C LEU A 51 4.49 6.81 -3.96
N SER A 52 4.98 7.96 -3.52
CA SER A 52 5.25 9.07 -4.44
C SER A 52 6.64 8.99 -5.06
N TYR A 53 7.46 8.06 -4.62
CA TYR A 53 8.82 7.90 -5.14
C TYR A 53 8.93 6.71 -6.10
N PRO A 54 9.86 6.79 -7.07
CA PRO A 54 10.07 5.63 -7.94
C PRO A 54 10.44 4.41 -7.11
N PRO A 55 10.07 3.20 -7.53
CA PRO A 55 9.50 2.88 -8.84
C PRO A 55 7.99 3.04 -8.94
N TRP A 56 7.35 3.56 -7.90
CA TRP A 56 5.91 3.82 -7.92
C TRP A 56 5.62 5.00 -8.84
N THR A 57 4.48 4.94 -9.52
CA THR A 57 4.13 5.99 -10.49
C THR A 57 2.72 6.52 -10.28
N GLY A 58 2.23 6.47 -9.04
CA GLY A 58 0.92 7.03 -8.75
C GLY A 58 0.02 6.12 -7.97
N ALA A 59 0.59 5.08 -7.36
CA ALA A 59 -0.20 4.20 -6.51
C ALA A 59 -0.73 4.97 -5.30
N LYS A 60 -1.92 4.58 -4.84
CA LYS A 60 -2.57 5.19 -3.69
C LYS A 60 -2.83 4.13 -2.63
N PRO A 61 -2.69 4.46 -1.36
CA PRO A 61 -3.06 3.53 -0.30
C PRO A 61 -4.57 3.46 -0.15
N ALA A 62 -5.06 2.28 0.18
CA ALA A 62 -6.47 2.07 0.53
C ALA A 62 -6.48 1.41 1.89
N ILE A 63 -6.83 2.18 2.91
CA ILE A 63 -6.78 1.71 4.29
C ILE A 63 -8.17 1.23 4.69
N THR A 64 -8.24 0.01 5.24
CA THR A 64 -9.44 -0.47 5.89
C THR A 64 -9.17 -0.63 7.37
N ARG A 65 -10.22 -0.50 8.18
CA ARG A 65 -10.09 -0.43 9.65
C ARG A 65 -10.94 -1.49 10.32
N PRO A 66 -10.59 -2.77 10.19
CA PRO A 66 -11.36 -3.82 10.87
C PRO A 66 -11.15 -3.76 12.38
N GLY A 67 -11.99 -4.47 13.10
CA GLY A 67 -11.74 -4.69 14.50
C GLY A 67 -10.53 -5.59 14.70
N GLY A 68 -10.04 -5.65 15.94
CA GLY A 68 -8.91 -6.52 16.23
C GLY A 68 -7.58 -5.85 16.02
N ASP A 69 -6.52 -6.66 15.96
CA ASP A 69 -5.15 -6.15 15.94
C ASP A 69 -4.43 -6.42 14.63
N ALA A 70 -5.14 -6.76 13.58
CA ALA A 70 -4.50 -7.05 12.29
C ALA A 70 -3.80 -5.81 11.73
N LEU A 71 -2.65 -6.04 11.13
CA LEU A 71 -1.90 -5.01 10.44
C LEU A 71 -1.23 -5.71 9.28
N GLN A 72 -1.76 -5.52 8.08
CA GLN A 72 -1.25 -6.31 6.97
C GLN A 72 -1.56 -5.69 5.62
N LEU A 73 -0.68 -5.98 4.68
CA LEU A 73 -0.89 -5.71 3.27
C LEU A 73 -1.91 -6.73 2.76
N THR A 74 -3.03 -6.26 2.23
CA THR A 74 -4.13 -7.15 1.87
C THR A 74 -4.24 -7.40 0.38
N TYR A 75 -4.00 -6.38 -0.44
CA TYR A 75 -4.08 -6.57 -1.88
C TYR A 75 -3.30 -5.49 -2.60
N LEU A 76 -3.00 -5.80 -3.84
CA LEU A 76 -2.33 -4.86 -4.74
C LEU A 76 -3.12 -4.87 -6.04
N GLU A 77 -3.50 -3.68 -6.48
CA GLU A 77 -4.26 -3.52 -7.70
C GLU A 77 -3.35 -2.95 -8.78
N VAL A 78 -3.27 -3.64 -9.90
CA VAL A 78 -2.38 -3.28 -10.98
C VAL A 78 -3.22 -2.90 -12.18
N GLU A 79 -2.87 -1.79 -12.80
CA GLU A 79 -3.55 -1.37 -14.00
C GLU A 79 -3.16 -2.30 -15.13
N ASP A 80 -4.18 -2.81 -15.83
CA ASP A 80 -3.96 -3.69 -16.95
C ASP A 80 -3.84 -2.84 -18.20
N ASP A 81 -2.62 -2.72 -18.71
CA ASP A 81 -2.41 -1.94 -19.92
C ASP A 81 -2.57 -2.76 -21.19
N ASP A 82 -2.96 -4.00 -21.05
CA ASP A 82 -3.23 -4.86 -22.17
C ASP A 82 -4.62 -4.53 -22.68
N SER A 83 -4.70 -3.51 -23.50
CA SER A 83 -5.97 -2.98 -23.96
C SER A 83 -6.64 -4.00 -24.86
N PRO A 84 -7.78 -4.43 -24.56
CA PRO A 84 -8.49 -5.31 -25.43
C PRO A 84 -8.95 -4.57 -26.65
N ASN A 85 -8.81 -4.20 -26.78
CA ASN A 85 -9.21 -3.74 -27.68
C ASN A 85 -9.29 -3.58 -28.34
N ASP A 86 -9.24 -3.58 -28.47
CA ASP A 86 -9.09 -3.43 -28.77
C ASP A 86 -9.39 -3.54 -29.19
#